data_74d7a7a8e3c5762a97a563fbbdd4f339
#
_entry.id   74d7a7a8e3c5762a97a563fbbdd4f339
#
_cell.length_a   1.000
_cell.length_b   1.000
_cell.length_c   1.000
_cell.angle_alpha   90.00
_cell.angle_beta   90.00
_cell.angle_gamma   90.00
#
_symmetry.space_group_name_H-M   'P 1'
#
loop_
_entity.id
_entity.type
_entity.pdbx_description
1 polymer ?
#
loop_
_entity_poly.entity_id
_entity_poly.type
_entity_poly.pdbx_seq_one_letter_code
_entity_poly.pdbx_strand_id
1 'polypeptide(L)'
;MVPTRRMIELEPVCRRMIENLDELFTSPHPFDPHKAEGVIRIVAVDNAFLTLLSPLIVELEATVPGVKFEIYDRYSNMLESMRDAKIDLAIYSTEGKAVPAGFIEMPLFTSDHVLLVRRNHPLKAIAAHNGGLTFEDTARFKHIGIALVMGSTENRFIIGQQCNLADKISCEMPYFVAGACLCSESDLLMRMPRETALKLARYFPVEILRQERGLKLPWRPGLFWYRSSDTPLLTWVRSKITVGAKRIFEEAEEQLPFDPKLPDS
;
A
#
# COMPACT_ATOMS: atom_id res chain seq x y z
N MET A 1 4.06 61.83 -10.84
CA MET A 1 4.26 61.64 -9.41
C MET A 1 5.75 61.44 -9.20
N VAL A 2 6.42 62.22 -8.35
CA VAL A 2 7.88 62.11 -8.11
C VAL A 2 8.05 61.27 -6.84
N PRO A 3 8.87 60.22 -6.86
CA PRO A 3 9.08 59.36 -5.71
C PRO A 3 9.75 60.14 -4.56
N THR A 4 9.37 59.82 -3.33
CA THR A 4 10.01 60.41 -2.13
C THR A 4 11.39 59.77 -1.93
N ARG A 5 12.31 60.49 -1.22
CA ARG A 5 13.65 59.99 -0.92
C ARG A 5 13.61 58.60 -0.26
N ARG A 6 12.62 58.34 0.61
CA ARG A 6 12.44 57.06 1.26
C ARG A 6 12.01 55.95 0.27
N MET A 7 11.23 56.30 -0.75
CA MET A 7 10.80 55.36 -1.76
C MET A 7 11.95 54.92 -2.69
N ILE A 8 12.88 55.87 -3.00
CA ILE A 8 14.08 55.58 -3.76
C ILE A 8 14.99 54.64 -3.00
N GLU A 9 15.11 54.79 -1.68
CA GLU A 9 15.91 53.88 -0.83
C GLU A 9 15.31 52.46 -0.72
N LEU A 10 13.98 52.34 -0.74
CA LEU A 10 13.26 51.08 -0.60
C LEU A 10 13.08 50.33 -1.93
N GLU A 11 13.08 51.03 -3.07
CA GLU A 11 12.85 50.46 -4.39
C GLU A 11 13.73 49.21 -4.67
N PRO A 12 15.06 49.23 -4.48
CA PRO A 12 15.90 48.08 -4.76
C PRO A 12 15.61 46.86 -3.85
N VAL A 13 15.15 47.13 -2.62
CA VAL A 13 14.76 46.04 -1.69
C VAL A 13 13.44 45.41 -2.13
N CYS A 14 12.44 46.26 -2.44
CA CYS A 14 11.13 45.77 -2.92
C CYS A 14 11.27 45.06 -4.26
N ARG A 15 12.08 45.54 -5.17
CA ARG A 15 12.34 44.89 -6.46
C ARG A 15 12.94 43.53 -6.26
N ARG A 16 13.92 43.36 -5.43
CA ARG A 16 14.56 42.09 -5.09
C ARG A 16 13.59 41.09 -4.43
N MET A 17 12.68 41.60 -3.57
CA MET A 17 11.62 40.80 -2.98
C MET A 17 10.62 40.28 -4.04
N ILE A 18 10.24 41.16 -5.01
CA ILE A 18 9.36 40.75 -6.13
C ILE A 18 10.06 39.74 -7.03
N GLU A 19 11.32 39.97 -7.38
CA GLU A 19 12.12 39.04 -8.19
C GLU A 19 12.24 37.67 -7.52
N ASN A 20 12.52 37.61 -6.19
CA ASN A 20 12.53 36.36 -5.43
C ASN A 20 11.15 35.70 -5.39
N LEU A 21 10.06 36.43 -5.30
CA LEU A 21 8.71 35.89 -5.38
C LEU A 21 8.40 35.37 -6.78
N ASP A 22 8.77 36.12 -7.81
CA ASP A 22 8.60 35.68 -9.21
C ASP A 22 9.42 34.41 -9.48
N GLU A 23 10.63 34.29 -8.97
CA GLU A 23 11.41 33.04 -9.05
C GLU A 23 10.71 31.86 -8.37
N LEU A 24 10.04 32.07 -7.23
CA LEU A 24 9.26 31.02 -6.56
C LEU A 24 8.03 30.58 -7.37
N PHE A 25 7.38 31.52 -8.09
CA PHE A 25 6.15 31.25 -8.84
C PHE A 25 6.38 30.94 -10.32
N THR A 26 7.48 31.40 -10.90
CA THR A 26 7.78 31.30 -12.35
C THR A 26 8.96 30.40 -12.67
N SER A 27 9.52 29.66 -11.70
CA SER A 27 10.62 28.75 -11.97
C SER A 27 10.16 27.54 -12.79
N PRO A 28 10.30 27.56 -14.12
CA PRO A 28 10.00 26.43 -15.00
C PRO A 28 11.23 25.53 -15.12
N HIS A 29 12.00 25.37 -14.04
CA HIS A 29 13.04 24.35 -14.08
C HIS A 29 12.33 23.01 -14.02
N PRO A 30 12.47 22.17 -15.03
CA PRO A 30 11.92 20.81 -14.96
C PRO A 30 12.48 20.16 -13.69
N PHE A 31 11.59 19.51 -12.93
CA PHE A 31 11.98 18.82 -11.71
C PHE A 31 13.13 17.85 -12.00
N ASP A 32 14.26 18.07 -11.33
CA ASP A 32 15.45 17.21 -11.43
C ASP A 32 15.50 16.30 -10.20
N PRO A 33 15.21 15.01 -10.32
CA PRO A 33 15.19 14.09 -9.19
C PRO A 33 16.58 13.96 -8.53
N HIS A 34 17.68 14.09 -9.29
CA HIS A 34 19.04 13.97 -8.74
C HIS A 34 19.43 15.12 -7.79
N LYS A 35 18.72 16.25 -7.88
CA LYS A 35 18.91 17.43 -7.02
C LYS A 35 17.86 17.56 -5.94
N ALA A 36 16.89 16.62 -5.91
CA ALA A 36 15.83 16.65 -4.94
C ALA A 36 16.36 16.31 -3.55
N GLU A 37 15.95 17.10 -2.56
CA GLU A 37 16.27 16.89 -1.16
C GLU A 37 15.00 16.92 -0.31
N GLY A 38 15.00 16.19 0.80
CA GLY A 38 13.92 16.22 1.76
C GLY A 38 13.56 14.87 2.35
N VAL A 39 12.42 14.85 3.03
CA VAL A 39 11.88 13.64 3.68
C VAL A 39 10.50 13.37 3.11
N ILE A 40 10.26 12.14 2.68
CA ILE A 40 8.94 11.66 2.26
C ILE A 40 8.45 10.65 3.30
N ARG A 41 7.30 10.96 3.91
CA ARG A 41 6.67 10.17 4.97
C ARG A 41 5.49 9.42 4.40
N ILE A 42 5.58 8.08 4.44
CA ILE A 42 4.57 7.21 3.85
C ILE A 42 4.00 6.28 4.91
N VAL A 43 2.68 6.25 5.03
CA VAL A 43 1.99 5.21 5.79
C VAL A 43 1.70 4.03 4.87
N ALA A 44 2.17 2.86 5.26
CA ALA A 44 1.92 1.61 4.55
C ALA A 44 1.99 0.44 5.52
N VAL A 45 1.05 -0.51 5.39
CA VAL A 45 1.14 -1.78 6.09
C VAL A 45 2.29 -2.62 5.52
N ASP A 46 2.80 -3.56 6.30
CA ASP A 46 4.02 -4.32 5.97
C ASP A 46 3.96 -5.04 4.62
N ASN A 47 2.80 -5.54 4.20
CA ASN A 47 2.62 -6.16 2.88
C ASN A 47 2.76 -5.14 1.73
N ALA A 48 2.22 -3.94 1.87
CA ALA A 48 2.37 -2.88 0.87
C ALA A 48 3.82 -2.38 0.83
N PHE A 49 4.48 -2.28 2.00
CA PHE A 49 5.91 -1.98 2.04
C PHE A 49 6.72 -3.06 1.30
N LEU A 50 6.52 -4.33 1.65
CA LEU A 50 7.27 -5.44 1.05
C LEU A 50 7.08 -5.54 -0.47
N THR A 51 5.85 -5.38 -0.94
CA THR A 51 5.52 -5.59 -2.35
C THR A 51 5.76 -4.36 -3.21
N LEU A 52 5.37 -3.16 -2.76
CA LEU A 52 5.36 -1.94 -3.55
C LEU A 52 6.55 -1.01 -3.23
N LEU A 53 6.77 -0.70 -1.96
CA LEU A 53 7.73 0.33 -1.58
C LEU A 53 9.17 -0.17 -1.54
N SER A 54 9.43 -1.36 -1.00
CA SER A 54 10.78 -1.89 -0.88
C SER A 54 11.53 -1.98 -2.22
N PRO A 55 10.97 -2.58 -3.29
CA PRO A 55 11.64 -2.59 -4.59
C PRO A 55 11.78 -1.19 -5.19
N LEU A 56 10.81 -0.32 -4.97
CA LEU A 56 10.87 1.06 -5.44
C LEU A 56 11.97 1.87 -4.74
N ILE A 57 12.09 1.77 -3.41
CA ILE A 57 13.11 2.49 -2.65
C ILE A 57 14.51 2.06 -3.11
N VAL A 58 14.73 0.76 -3.35
CA VAL A 58 16.00 0.26 -3.90
C VAL A 58 16.30 0.87 -5.28
N GLU A 59 15.28 0.99 -6.15
CA GLU A 59 15.43 1.64 -7.46
C GLU A 59 15.71 3.15 -7.34
N LEU A 60 15.10 3.81 -6.36
CA LEU A 60 15.19 5.25 -6.17
C LEU A 60 16.47 5.70 -5.43
N GLU A 61 17.13 4.83 -4.68
CA GLU A 61 18.32 5.16 -3.90
C GLU A 61 19.40 5.88 -4.74
N ALA A 62 19.62 5.41 -5.97
CA ALA A 62 20.59 6.03 -6.88
C ALA A 62 20.01 7.27 -7.61
N THR A 63 18.71 7.41 -7.72
CA THR A 63 18.07 8.48 -8.50
C THR A 63 17.81 9.73 -7.65
N VAL A 64 17.50 9.56 -6.36
CA VAL A 64 17.19 10.65 -5.44
C VAL A 64 18.00 10.54 -4.14
N PRO A 65 19.34 10.64 -4.21
CA PRO A 65 20.21 10.38 -3.06
C PRO A 65 20.02 11.37 -1.90
N GLY A 66 19.44 12.55 -2.16
CA GLY A 66 19.13 13.56 -1.13
C GLY A 66 17.77 13.36 -0.45
N VAL A 67 17.00 12.33 -0.85
CA VAL A 67 15.65 12.09 -0.32
C VAL A 67 15.66 10.94 0.68
N LYS A 68 15.15 11.21 1.90
CA LYS A 68 14.93 10.20 2.93
C LYS A 68 13.48 9.71 2.87
N PHE A 69 13.27 8.39 2.89
CA PHE A 69 11.95 7.78 3.05
C PHE A 69 11.74 7.38 4.51
N GLU A 70 10.65 7.82 5.11
CA GLU A 70 10.20 7.41 6.45
C GLU A 70 8.89 6.63 6.30
N ILE A 71 8.90 5.36 6.72
CA ILE A 71 7.75 4.48 6.59
C ILE A 71 7.11 4.27 7.95
N TYR A 72 5.82 4.47 8.02
CA TYR A 72 5.01 4.31 9.22
C TYR A 72 3.93 3.27 9.01
N ASP A 73 3.60 2.52 10.04
CA ASP A 73 2.46 1.62 10.04
C ASP A 73 1.13 2.40 10.12
N ARG A 74 0.03 1.73 9.81
CA ARG A 74 -1.29 2.33 9.86
C ARG A 74 -1.74 2.58 11.31
N TYR A 75 -2.29 3.77 11.57
CA TYR A 75 -2.80 4.19 12.88
C TYR A 75 -4.10 5.01 12.76
N SER A 76 -4.83 5.16 13.86
CA SER A 76 -6.20 5.73 13.87
C SER A 76 -6.29 7.16 13.36
N ASN A 77 -5.33 8.04 13.70
CA ASN A 77 -5.35 9.48 13.29
C ASN A 77 -4.50 9.76 12.05
N MET A 78 -4.26 8.75 11.21
CA MET A 78 -3.46 8.89 9.99
C MET A 78 -3.96 10.03 9.09
N LEU A 79 -5.27 10.12 8.85
CA LEU A 79 -5.86 11.16 7.99
C LEU A 79 -5.68 12.57 8.56
N GLU A 80 -5.74 12.74 9.87
CA GLU A 80 -5.46 14.01 10.52
C GLU A 80 -3.98 14.39 10.34
N SER A 81 -3.07 13.44 10.56
CA SER A 81 -1.64 13.63 10.34
C SER A 81 -1.30 14.00 8.89
N MET A 82 -2.06 13.48 7.92
CA MET A 82 -1.91 13.88 6.51
C MET A 82 -2.40 15.30 6.26
N ARG A 83 -3.51 15.74 6.89
CA ARG A 83 -3.97 17.15 6.81
C ARG A 83 -2.95 18.12 7.41
N ASP A 84 -2.30 17.70 8.49
CA ASP A 84 -1.27 18.49 9.19
C ASP A 84 0.12 18.42 8.50
N ALA A 85 0.22 17.83 7.32
CA ALA A 85 1.47 17.61 6.58
C ALA A 85 2.56 16.86 7.38
N LYS A 86 2.16 16.02 8.34
CA LYS A 86 3.04 15.12 9.09
C LYS A 86 3.27 13.80 8.33
N ILE A 87 2.35 13.45 7.44
CA ILE A 87 2.41 12.31 6.51
C ILE A 87 2.09 12.83 5.12
N ASP A 88 2.90 12.44 4.15
CA ASP A 88 2.79 12.90 2.77
C ASP A 88 1.90 11.98 1.91
N LEU A 89 2.08 10.67 2.06
CA LEU A 89 1.41 9.64 1.27
C LEU A 89 0.91 8.50 2.17
N ALA A 90 -0.14 7.80 1.73
CA ALA A 90 -0.55 6.54 2.36
C ALA A 90 -0.94 5.51 1.29
N ILE A 91 -0.62 4.24 1.56
CA ILE A 91 -1.00 3.10 0.70
C ILE A 91 -1.86 2.15 1.52
N TYR A 92 -3.13 2.06 1.17
CA TYR A 92 -4.08 1.13 1.79
C TYR A 92 -5.28 0.86 0.87
N SER A 93 -6.17 -0.04 1.26
CA SER A 93 -7.47 -0.24 0.60
C SER A 93 -8.57 0.42 1.41
N THR A 94 -9.44 1.18 0.74
CA THR A 94 -10.67 1.73 1.36
C THR A 94 -11.79 0.70 1.47
N GLU A 95 -11.62 -0.46 0.81
CA GLU A 95 -12.65 -1.50 0.73
C GLU A 95 -13.98 -0.98 0.18
N GLY A 96 -13.91 -0.02 -0.74
CA GLY A 96 -15.09 0.61 -1.36
C GLY A 96 -15.74 1.72 -0.53
N LYS A 97 -15.17 2.10 0.61
CA LYS A 97 -15.64 3.27 1.38
C LYS A 97 -15.30 4.56 0.64
N ALA A 98 -16.14 5.58 0.83
CA ALA A 98 -15.93 6.90 0.23
C ALA A 98 -14.62 7.54 0.71
N VAL A 99 -13.90 8.16 -0.23
CA VAL A 99 -12.69 8.92 0.08
C VAL A 99 -13.06 10.17 0.87
N PRO A 100 -12.42 10.43 2.02
CA PRO A 100 -12.74 11.61 2.83
C PRO A 100 -12.49 12.92 2.10
N ALA A 101 -13.28 13.95 2.41
CA ALA A 101 -13.17 15.26 1.79
C ALA A 101 -11.74 15.85 1.92
N GLY A 102 -11.21 16.37 0.82
CA GLY A 102 -9.87 16.95 0.73
C GLY A 102 -8.76 15.94 0.41
N PHE A 103 -9.07 14.62 0.43
CA PHE A 103 -8.13 13.58 0.00
C PHE A 103 -8.34 13.22 -1.46
N ILE A 104 -7.26 12.77 -2.07
CA ILE A 104 -7.27 12.19 -3.41
C ILE A 104 -6.84 10.73 -3.26
N GLU A 105 -7.57 9.84 -3.91
CA GLU A 105 -7.22 8.43 -4.06
C GLU A 105 -6.86 8.17 -5.52
N MET A 106 -5.74 7.52 -5.74
CA MET A 106 -5.38 6.94 -7.03
C MET A 106 -5.37 5.42 -6.89
N PRO A 107 -6.32 4.70 -7.50
CA PRO A 107 -6.30 3.25 -7.53
C PRO A 107 -5.02 2.74 -8.19
N LEU A 108 -4.37 1.74 -7.61
CA LEU A 108 -3.13 1.18 -8.14
C LEU A 108 -3.39 -0.02 -9.05
N PHE A 109 -4.15 -0.98 -8.57
CA PHE A 109 -4.62 -2.15 -9.35
C PHE A 109 -5.79 -2.84 -8.64
N THR A 110 -6.36 -3.84 -9.29
CA THR A 110 -7.32 -4.77 -8.67
C THR A 110 -6.79 -6.18 -8.76
N SER A 111 -6.72 -6.88 -7.65
CA SER A 111 -6.26 -8.25 -7.52
C SER A 111 -7.17 -9.04 -6.58
N ASP A 112 -6.75 -10.24 -6.22
CA ASP A 112 -7.47 -11.13 -5.33
C ASP A 112 -6.62 -11.51 -4.11
N HIS A 113 -7.27 -12.19 -3.15
CA HIS A 113 -6.59 -12.88 -2.07
C HIS A 113 -6.39 -14.34 -2.43
N VAL A 114 -5.38 -14.93 -1.82
CA VAL A 114 -5.04 -16.35 -1.91
C VAL A 114 -4.87 -16.92 -0.50
N LEU A 115 -4.83 -18.24 -0.40
CA LEU A 115 -4.47 -18.95 0.84
C LEU A 115 -2.98 -19.24 0.85
N LEU A 116 -2.31 -18.83 1.91
CA LEU A 116 -0.95 -19.23 2.23
C LEU A 116 -0.99 -20.37 3.25
N VAL A 117 -0.23 -21.40 3.01
CA VAL A 117 -0.09 -22.58 3.85
C VAL A 117 1.38 -22.99 3.95
N ARG A 118 1.78 -23.71 5.02
CA ARG A 118 3.13 -24.28 5.07
C ARG A 118 3.37 -25.28 3.91
N ARG A 119 4.62 -25.53 3.58
CA ARG A 119 5.00 -26.58 2.64
C ARG A 119 4.47 -27.95 3.13
N ASN A 120 3.92 -28.74 2.20
CA ASN A 120 3.31 -30.03 2.50
C ASN A 120 2.08 -29.97 3.45
N HIS A 121 1.34 -28.85 3.46
CA HIS A 121 0.10 -28.77 4.23
C HIS A 121 -0.96 -29.76 3.69
N PRO A 122 -1.74 -30.46 4.57
CA PRO A 122 -2.76 -31.44 4.14
C PRO A 122 -3.79 -30.88 3.15
N LEU A 123 -4.11 -29.60 3.25
CA LEU A 123 -5.07 -28.92 2.37
C LEU A 123 -4.68 -28.98 0.89
N LYS A 124 -3.38 -29.10 0.58
CA LYS A 124 -2.90 -29.23 -0.78
C LYS A 124 -3.37 -30.52 -1.45
N ALA A 125 -3.31 -31.65 -0.73
CA ALA A 125 -3.80 -32.93 -1.23
C ALA A 125 -5.32 -32.90 -1.44
N ILE A 126 -6.06 -32.26 -0.54
CA ILE A 126 -7.51 -32.05 -0.65
C ILE A 126 -7.83 -31.21 -1.90
N ALA A 127 -7.13 -30.08 -2.09
CA ALA A 127 -7.31 -29.24 -3.26
C ALA A 127 -7.05 -29.97 -4.58
N ALA A 128 -5.99 -30.78 -4.62
CA ALA A 128 -5.64 -31.56 -5.80
C ALA A 128 -6.69 -32.66 -6.11
N HIS A 129 -7.16 -33.37 -5.08
CA HIS A 129 -8.19 -34.40 -5.22
C HIS A 129 -9.53 -33.85 -5.68
N ASN A 130 -9.98 -32.74 -5.10
CA ASN A 130 -11.29 -32.12 -5.38
C ASN A 130 -11.28 -31.17 -6.59
N GLY A 131 -10.13 -30.92 -7.20
CA GLY A 131 -9.94 -29.91 -8.26
C GLY A 131 -10.20 -28.48 -7.77
N GLY A 132 -9.96 -28.19 -6.49
CA GLY A 132 -10.13 -26.90 -5.80
C GLY A 132 -10.63 -27.09 -4.38
N LEU A 133 -10.72 -26.00 -3.62
CA LEU A 133 -11.14 -25.99 -2.22
C LEU A 133 -12.61 -25.61 -2.07
N THR A 134 -13.24 -26.16 -1.05
CA THR A 134 -14.54 -25.71 -0.52
C THR A 134 -14.34 -25.00 0.81
N PHE A 135 -15.39 -24.33 1.27
CA PHE A 135 -15.39 -23.69 2.59
C PHE A 135 -15.23 -24.73 3.72
N GLU A 136 -15.87 -25.90 3.59
CA GLU A 136 -15.76 -26.99 4.56
C GLU A 136 -14.32 -27.51 4.66
N ASP A 137 -13.58 -27.53 3.55
CA ASP A 137 -12.18 -27.98 3.56
C ASP A 137 -11.30 -27.05 4.40
N THR A 138 -11.45 -25.73 4.23
CA THR A 138 -10.66 -24.74 4.97
C THR A 138 -11.15 -24.57 6.41
N ALA A 139 -12.44 -24.76 6.69
CA ALA A 139 -13.03 -24.70 8.04
C ALA A 139 -12.53 -25.82 8.99
N ARG A 140 -11.86 -26.85 8.47
CA ARG A 140 -11.22 -27.90 9.30
C ARG A 140 -9.97 -27.40 10.02
N PHE A 141 -9.38 -26.31 9.56
CA PHE A 141 -8.16 -25.74 10.09
C PHE A 141 -8.43 -24.41 10.82
N LYS A 142 -7.50 -24.00 11.66
CA LYS A 142 -7.51 -22.68 12.24
C LYS A 142 -6.80 -21.68 11.33
N HIS A 143 -7.08 -20.39 11.54
CA HIS A 143 -6.60 -19.33 10.68
C HIS A 143 -5.80 -18.30 11.46
N ILE A 144 -4.89 -17.64 10.75
CA ILE A 144 -4.26 -16.39 11.16
C ILE A 144 -5.13 -15.26 10.63
N GLY A 145 -5.61 -14.40 11.52
CA GLY A 145 -6.34 -13.18 11.20
C GLY A 145 -5.38 -11.99 11.07
N ILE A 146 -5.72 -11.06 10.18
CA ILE A 146 -5.03 -9.77 10.08
C ILE A 146 -5.94 -8.68 10.63
N ALA A 147 -5.48 -7.95 11.64
CA ALA A 147 -6.15 -6.81 12.25
C ALA A 147 -5.24 -5.58 12.19
N LEU A 148 -5.47 -4.72 11.20
CA LEU A 148 -4.58 -3.60 10.88
C LEU A 148 -4.65 -2.43 11.87
N VAL A 149 -5.73 -2.32 12.66
CA VAL A 149 -5.86 -1.26 13.69
C VAL A 149 -6.53 -1.85 14.93
N MET A 150 -5.87 -1.74 16.06
CA MET A 150 -6.37 -2.24 17.34
C MET A 150 -7.64 -1.49 17.78
N GLY A 151 -8.67 -2.23 18.22
CA GLY A 151 -9.92 -1.66 18.75
C GLY A 151 -10.90 -1.11 17.71
N SER A 152 -10.56 -1.12 16.44
CA SER A 152 -11.45 -0.72 15.35
C SER A 152 -12.28 -1.92 14.89
N THR A 153 -13.59 -1.87 15.10
CA THR A 153 -14.55 -2.84 14.52
C THR A 153 -14.59 -2.73 13.00
N GLU A 154 -14.18 -1.58 12.45
CA GLU A 154 -14.19 -1.30 11.01
C GLU A 154 -13.07 -2.00 10.23
N ASN A 155 -11.99 -2.42 10.91
CA ASN A 155 -10.80 -3.02 10.31
C ASN A 155 -10.53 -4.46 10.77
N ARG A 156 -11.47 -5.11 11.46
CA ARG A 156 -11.43 -6.56 11.55
C ARG A 156 -11.57 -7.08 10.13
N PHE A 157 -10.51 -7.72 9.68
CA PHE A 157 -10.40 -8.12 8.29
C PHE A 157 -11.67 -8.84 7.88
N ILE A 158 -12.33 -8.30 6.87
CA ILE A 158 -13.61 -8.72 6.31
C ILE A 158 -13.71 -10.23 6.09
N ILE A 159 -12.58 -10.91 5.92
CA ILE A 159 -12.48 -12.36 5.73
C ILE A 159 -13.10 -13.14 6.89
N GLY A 160 -12.85 -12.74 8.13
CA GLY A 160 -13.46 -13.39 9.30
C GLY A 160 -14.98 -13.22 9.32
N GLN A 161 -15.48 -12.06 8.89
CA GLN A 161 -16.91 -11.76 8.84
C GLN A 161 -17.59 -12.34 7.59
N GLN A 162 -16.99 -12.19 6.41
CA GLN A 162 -17.55 -12.72 5.16
C GLN A 162 -17.57 -14.25 5.09
N CYS A 163 -16.64 -14.90 5.75
CA CYS A 163 -16.52 -16.36 5.75
C CYS A 163 -17.03 -17.01 7.03
N ASN A 164 -17.58 -16.25 7.99
CA ASN A 164 -18.00 -16.75 9.30
C ASN A 164 -16.93 -17.60 10.02
N LEU A 165 -15.67 -17.14 9.92
CA LEU A 165 -14.48 -17.83 10.47
C LEU A 165 -14.00 -17.25 11.80
N ALA A 166 -14.78 -16.37 12.44
CA ALA A 166 -14.38 -15.72 13.70
C ALA A 166 -13.92 -16.74 14.76
N ASP A 167 -14.67 -17.84 14.91
CA ASP A 167 -14.34 -18.91 15.84
C ASP A 167 -13.14 -19.77 15.43
N LYS A 168 -12.65 -19.60 14.24
CA LYS A 168 -11.51 -20.32 13.67
C LYS A 168 -10.20 -19.53 13.72
N ILE A 169 -10.24 -18.27 14.09
CA ILE A 169 -9.04 -17.45 14.25
C ILE A 169 -8.28 -17.92 15.50
N SER A 170 -7.06 -18.41 15.30
CA SER A 170 -6.18 -18.85 16.41
C SER A 170 -5.22 -17.76 16.86
N CYS A 171 -4.81 -16.90 15.95
CA CYS A 171 -3.92 -15.77 16.20
C CYS A 171 -4.35 -14.60 15.33
N GLU A 172 -4.40 -13.40 15.90
CA GLU A 172 -4.70 -12.17 15.16
C GLU A 172 -3.54 -11.19 15.32
N MET A 173 -3.07 -10.59 14.23
CA MET A 173 -1.92 -9.69 14.22
C MET A 173 -2.01 -8.67 13.08
N PRO A 174 -1.31 -7.52 13.16
CA PRO A 174 -1.31 -6.54 12.08
C PRO A 174 -0.27 -6.81 10.97
N TYR A 175 0.50 -7.89 11.04
CA TYR A 175 1.70 -8.12 10.23
C TYR A 175 1.56 -9.34 9.32
N PHE A 176 1.64 -9.12 8.01
CA PHE A 176 1.60 -10.20 7.00
C PHE A 176 2.90 -11.01 6.99
N VAL A 177 4.05 -10.36 7.13
CA VAL A 177 5.36 -11.02 7.12
C VAL A 177 5.50 -11.96 8.32
N ALA A 178 5.19 -11.48 9.52
CA ALA A 178 5.20 -12.32 10.73
C ALA A 178 4.15 -13.43 10.67
N GLY A 179 2.98 -13.15 10.10
CA GLY A 179 1.95 -14.16 9.85
C GLY A 179 2.41 -15.26 8.91
N ALA A 180 3.16 -14.94 7.86
CA ALA A 180 3.73 -15.94 6.95
C ALA A 180 4.79 -16.80 7.64
N CYS A 181 5.60 -16.23 8.55
CA CYS A 181 6.53 -16.98 9.38
C CYS A 181 5.77 -18.02 10.22
N LEU A 182 4.76 -17.58 10.99
CA LEU A 182 3.91 -18.48 11.80
C LEU A 182 3.20 -19.55 10.95
N CYS A 183 2.71 -19.15 9.77
CA CYS A 183 2.09 -20.05 8.81
C CYS A 183 3.07 -21.15 8.35
N SER A 184 4.33 -20.81 8.11
CA SER A 184 5.35 -21.73 7.63
C SER A 184 5.68 -22.85 8.63
N GLU A 185 5.41 -22.65 9.92
CA GLU A 185 5.74 -23.55 11.04
C GLU A 185 4.50 -24.23 11.65
N SER A 186 3.31 -24.04 11.07
CA SER A 186 2.05 -24.55 11.63
C SER A 186 1.07 -25.00 10.56
N ASP A 187 -0.03 -25.63 11.00
CA ASP A 187 -1.17 -25.95 10.12
C ASP A 187 -2.21 -24.78 10.05
N LEU A 188 -1.81 -23.58 10.43
CA LEU A 188 -2.65 -22.40 10.32
C LEU A 188 -2.73 -21.94 8.87
N LEU A 189 -3.93 -21.56 8.44
CA LEU A 189 -4.16 -20.97 7.13
C LEU A 189 -4.08 -19.44 7.25
N MET A 190 -3.49 -18.79 6.26
CA MET A 190 -3.48 -17.34 6.19
C MET A 190 -3.98 -16.86 4.84
N ARG A 191 -4.93 -15.93 4.83
CA ARG A 191 -5.36 -15.25 3.61
C ARG A 191 -4.60 -13.94 3.46
N MET A 192 -4.16 -13.66 2.24
CA MET A 192 -3.44 -12.43 1.94
C MET A 192 -3.55 -12.07 0.45
N PRO A 193 -3.22 -10.83 0.08
CA PRO A 193 -3.12 -10.44 -1.32
C PRO A 193 -2.15 -11.36 -2.08
N ARG A 194 -2.53 -11.72 -3.31
CA ARG A 194 -1.77 -12.62 -4.19
C ARG A 194 -0.31 -12.17 -4.39
N GLU A 195 -0.10 -10.88 -4.65
CA GLU A 195 1.24 -10.30 -4.86
C GLU A 195 2.11 -10.47 -3.61
N THR A 196 1.51 -10.29 -2.43
CA THR A 196 2.20 -10.48 -1.14
C THR A 196 2.58 -11.95 -0.96
N ALA A 197 1.66 -12.87 -1.22
CA ALA A 197 1.91 -14.30 -1.10
C ALA A 197 3.03 -14.77 -2.03
N LEU A 198 3.03 -14.33 -3.30
CA LEU A 198 4.08 -14.63 -4.28
C LEU A 198 5.46 -14.11 -3.82
N LYS A 199 5.49 -12.93 -3.22
CA LYS A 199 6.73 -12.36 -2.68
C LYS A 199 7.22 -13.14 -1.46
N LEU A 200 6.33 -13.47 -0.51
CA LEU A 200 6.67 -14.18 0.72
C LEU A 200 7.09 -15.63 0.48
N ALA A 201 6.53 -16.31 -0.53
CA ALA A 201 6.92 -17.66 -0.91
C ALA A 201 8.39 -17.77 -1.39
N ARG A 202 9.05 -16.65 -1.69
CA ARG A 202 10.50 -16.61 -2.00
C ARG A 202 11.37 -16.66 -0.75
N TYR A 203 10.84 -16.29 0.43
CA TYR A 203 11.58 -16.17 1.68
C TYR A 203 11.19 -17.22 2.72
N PHE A 204 9.96 -17.71 2.67
CA PHE A 204 9.43 -18.69 3.63
C PHE A 204 9.08 -20.02 2.94
N PRO A 205 9.17 -21.15 3.64
CA PRO A 205 8.79 -22.47 3.13
C PRO A 205 7.26 -22.65 3.13
N VAL A 206 6.57 -21.82 2.36
CA VAL A 206 5.12 -21.80 2.21
C VAL A 206 4.69 -22.14 0.79
N GLU A 207 3.43 -22.48 0.62
CA GLU A 207 2.77 -22.73 -0.65
C GLU A 207 1.52 -21.88 -0.76
N ILE A 208 1.16 -21.54 -2.01
CA ILE A 208 0.02 -20.71 -2.34
C ILE A 208 -1.08 -21.60 -2.91
N LEU A 209 -2.25 -21.55 -2.31
CA LEU A 209 -3.45 -22.21 -2.81
C LEU A 209 -4.47 -21.13 -3.22
N ARG A 210 -5.24 -21.42 -4.28
CA ARG A 210 -6.38 -20.58 -4.62
C ARG A 210 -7.43 -20.64 -3.52
N GLN A 211 -8.21 -19.58 -3.40
CA GLN A 211 -9.32 -19.54 -2.45
C GLN A 211 -10.38 -20.60 -2.79
N GLU A 212 -11.30 -20.77 -1.86
CA GLU A 212 -12.48 -21.62 -1.99
C GLU A 212 -13.34 -21.18 -3.17
N ARG A 213 -13.94 -22.15 -3.84
CA ARG A 213 -14.83 -21.87 -4.95
C ARG A 213 -15.99 -20.97 -4.52
N GLY A 214 -16.23 -19.92 -5.27
CA GLY A 214 -17.28 -18.93 -5.02
C GLY A 214 -16.95 -17.86 -3.98
N LEU A 215 -15.78 -17.94 -3.29
CA LEU A 215 -15.33 -16.88 -2.42
C LEU A 215 -14.60 -15.81 -3.26
N LYS A 216 -15.01 -14.56 -3.07
CA LYS A 216 -14.47 -13.40 -3.78
C LYS A 216 -13.99 -12.39 -2.77
N LEU A 217 -12.70 -12.19 -2.73
CA LEU A 217 -12.06 -11.24 -1.83
C LEU A 217 -11.13 -10.33 -2.66
N PRO A 218 -11.70 -9.35 -3.35
CA PRO A 218 -10.90 -8.42 -4.15
C PRO A 218 -9.95 -7.63 -3.27
N TRP A 219 -8.75 -7.40 -3.78
CA TRP A 219 -7.75 -6.53 -3.20
C TRP A 219 -7.58 -5.31 -4.10
N ARG A 220 -7.84 -4.11 -3.58
CA ARG A 220 -7.79 -2.84 -4.32
C ARG A 220 -6.95 -1.83 -3.55
N PRO A 221 -5.63 -1.89 -3.63
CA PRO A 221 -4.79 -0.88 -3.00
C PRO A 221 -4.91 0.45 -3.72
N GLY A 222 -5.00 1.53 -2.96
CA GLY A 222 -4.97 2.90 -3.44
C GLY A 222 -3.80 3.67 -2.86
N LEU A 223 -3.31 4.63 -3.60
CA LEU A 223 -2.36 5.63 -3.14
C LEU A 223 -3.14 6.89 -2.79
N PHE A 224 -2.95 7.37 -1.56
CA PHE A 224 -3.67 8.50 -0.99
C PHE A 224 -2.75 9.65 -0.65
N TRP A 225 -3.24 10.88 -0.83
CA TRP A 225 -2.59 12.09 -0.35
C TRP A 225 -3.63 13.19 -0.06
N TYR A 226 -3.24 14.17 0.72
CA TYR A 226 -4.07 15.35 0.96
C TYR A 226 -3.83 16.38 -0.15
N ARG A 227 -4.89 16.96 -0.72
CA ARG A 227 -4.83 17.80 -1.93
C ARG A 227 -3.85 18.97 -1.84
N SER A 228 -3.72 19.59 -0.68
CA SER A 228 -2.83 20.75 -0.48
C SER A 228 -1.36 20.39 -0.25
N SER A 229 -1.01 19.10 -0.18
CA SER A 229 0.37 18.63 0.04
C SER A 229 1.14 18.41 -1.25
N ASP A 230 0.75 19.04 -2.36
CA ASP A 230 1.31 18.77 -3.66
C ASP A 230 2.64 19.51 -3.88
N THR A 231 3.72 18.76 -4.16
CA THR A 231 5.03 19.27 -4.53
C THR A 231 5.56 18.53 -5.76
N PRO A 232 6.50 19.11 -6.53
CA PRO A 232 7.10 18.41 -7.68
C PRO A 232 7.71 17.05 -7.31
N LEU A 233 8.38 16.96 -6.16
CA LEU A 233 8.95 15.72 -5.63
C LEU A 233 7.86 14.67 -5.33
N LEU A 234 6.79 15.05 -4.63
CA LEU A 234 5.70 14.14 -4.31
C LEU A 234 4.96 13.67 -5.58
N THR A 235 4.74 14.58 -6.54
CA THR A 235 4.14 14.23 -7.83
C THR A 235 5.00 13.20 -8.57
N TRP A 236 6.31 13.40 -8.60
CA TRP A 236 7.24 12.46 -9.22
C TRP A 236 7.26 11.10 -8.50
N VAL A 237 7.32 11.08 -7.16
CA VAL A 237 7.30 9.83 -6.38
C VAL A 237 5.98 9.08 -6.59
N ARG A 238 4.82 9.77 -6.61
CA ARG A 238 3.53 9.15 -6.93
C ARG A 238 3.55 8.47 -8.30
N SER A 239 4.14 9.11 -9.31
CA SER A 239 4.27 8.50 -10.63
C SER A 239 5.10 7.21 -10.60
N LYS A 240 6.19 7.20 -9.82
CA LYS A 240 7.04 6.02 -9.65
C LYS A 240 6.32 4.88 -8.91
N ILE A 241 5.57 5.20 -7.86
CA ILE A 241 4.73 4.22 -7.15
C ILE A 241 3.71 3.59 -8.11
N THR A 242 3.06 4.40 -8.94
CA THR A 242 2.05 3.90 -9.91
C THR A 242 2.66 2.98 -10.94
N VAL A 243 3.81 3.34 -11.52
CA VAL A 243 4.54 2.50 -12.48
C VAL A 243 5.01 1.20 -11.83
N GLY A 244 5.56 1.29 -10.61
CA GLY A 244 5.99 0.11 -9.84
C GLY A 244 4.83 -0.84 -9.52
N ALA A 245 3.68 -0.28 -9.12
CA ALA A 245 2.48 -1.06 -8.82
C ALA A 245 1.97 -1.83 -10.05
N LYS A 246 1.96 -1.19 -11.23
CA LYS A 246 1.57 -1.84 -12.48
C LYS A 246 2.50 -3.02 -12.82
N ARG A 247 3.81 -2.82 -12.72
CA ARG A 247 4.81 -3.88 -12.94
C ARG A 247 4.61 -5.08 -12.02
N ILE A 248 4.38 -4.83 -10.72
CA ILE A 248 4.17 -5.89 -9.73
C ILE A 248 2.90 -6.68 -10.02
N PHE A 249 1.84 -6.00 -10.43
CA PHE A 249 0.60 -6.66 -10.84
C PHE A 249 0.80 -7.53 -12.09
N GLU A 250 1.48 -7.03 -13.11
CA GLU A 250 1.79 -7.76 -14.34
C GLU A 250 2.67 -9.01 -14.06
N GLU A 251 3.70 -8.87 -13.23
CA GLU A 251 4.54 -10.00 -12.79
C GLU A 251 3.75 -11.06 -12.01
N ALA A 252 2.77 -10.65 -11.21
CA ALA A 252 1.90 -11.55 -10.47
C ALA A 252 0.91 -12.28 -11.41
N GLU A 253 0.39 -11.59 -12.43
CA GLU A 253 -0.46 -12.20 -13.46
C GLU A 253 0.26 -13.28 -14.25
N GLU A 254 1.54 -13.11 -14.56
CA GLU A 254 2.35 -14.12 -15.24
C GLU A 254 2.58 -15.37 -14.39
N GLN A 255 2.78 -15.20 -13.07
CA GLN A 255 3.08 -16.31 -12.16
C GLN A 255 1.83 -17.05 -11.66
N LEU A 256 0.77 -16.31 -11.37
CA LEU A 256 -0.50 -16.84 -10.87
C LEU A 256 -1.65 -15.96 -11.42
N PRO A 257 -2.16 -16.25 -12.62
CA PRO A 257 -3.18 -15.45 -13.27
C PRO A 257 -4.41 -15.22 -12.39
N PHE A 258 -4.93 -14.00 -12.41
CA PHE A 258 -6.21 -13.65 -11.79
C PHE A 258 -7.33 -14.50 -12.37
N ASP A 259 -8.28 -14.98 -11.57
CA ASP A 259 -9.44 -15.70 -12.08
C ASP A 259 -10.53 -14.70 -12.53
N PRO A 260 -10.71 -14.49 -13.86
CA PRO A 260 -11.65 -13.48 -14.37
C PRO A 260 -13.13 -13.87 -14.20
N LYS A 261 -13.44 -15.06 -13.68
CA LYS A 261 -14.81 -15.46 -13.36
C LYS A 261 -15.35 -14.82 -12.08
N LEU A 262 -14.62 -13.85 -11.51
CA LEU A 262 -15.09 -12.93 -10.50
C LEU A 262 -16.00 -11.89 -11.19
N PRO A 263 -17.35 -11.90 -11.03
CA PRO A 263 -18.19 -10.87 -11.66
C PRO A 263 -17.79 -9.50 -11.14
N ASP A 264 -17.76 -8.53 -12.04
CA ASP A 264 -17.69 -7.12 -11.72
C ASP A 264 -18.86 -6.78 -10.80
N SER A 265 -18.55 -6.17 -9.65
CA SER A 265 -19.53 -5.66 -8.69
C SER A 265 -19.99 -4.28 -9.07
#